data_e4f06c498eff4af6c493bd4c17d802c9
#
_entry.id   e4f06c498eff4af6c493bd4c17d802c9
#
_cell.length_a   1.000
_cell.length_b   1.000
_cell.length_c   1.000
_cell.angle_alpha   90.00
_cell.angle_beta   90.00
_cell.angle_gamma   90.00
#
_symmetry.space_group_name_H-M   'P 1'
#
loop_
_entity.id
_entity.type
_entity.pdbx_description
1 polymer ?
#
loop_
_entity_poly.entity_id
_entity_poly.type
_entity_poly.pdbx_seq_one_letter_code
_entity_poly.pdbx_strand_id
1 'polypeptide(L)'
;MKHLLKHFLIFALAISICSCEEELDIPLSSLTTDDVVPSVALAEKLVVGTYAGLEMQREAAASNWTFGGVASDEAYKGSTPGDQSDITQMEIFNVAADNPYVRLRWNNLYEGVARANAAIGVVNSGLESEAISQEAANIFIGELRFLRGFYHFQLKMTFSNVPYIDETATETPPNNTDIWPNIEADFQFAIDNLDTESERYGGANQWNSKAYLAKVHMYQLDYPAAKPLLQDIIDNGPYALMPSFHQNFNYAFNNNSETVFAVQYAVNDGAGASQDNGNQGDELNYPHSASPFGCCGFYQPSHDLVNAYLTDANGLPLTTPPSDPADYVANVDPSDTVGENPRNIPAEDGEAGTSTFPEETRNLDPRLDWTVARTGIPLFDRGDFMLTWARDPAAGGPYYSKKLLWSEADDGLARVAGGWGQNISVIQTNLIRFSEVLLWRAEIAVSESDLGTALGLVDRVRERNVDPTNWVKENDGITNAANYAIGLYADNGGFPDATFAMNAVVMEYRLETAMEGRRFFDLVRRGIAKEVLDGYTSRNQFRSYLNGVTFPPTRGIYPIPQEVVDLAAGVIQQNTY
;
A
#
# COMPACT_ATOMS: atom_id res chain seq x y z
N MET A 1 -0.56 -38.59 59.78
CA MET A 1 -1.06 -37.74 58.68
C MET A 1 -0.52 -36.33 58.65
N LYS A 2 -0.48 -35.58 59.75
CA LYS A 2 0.03 -34.19 59.77
C LYS A 2 1.52 -34.02 59.46
N HIS A 3 2.36 -35.01 59.78
CA HIS A 3 3.80 -34.97 59.47
C HIS A 3 4.12 -35.32 58.01
N LEU A 4 3.38 -36.25 57.38
CA LEU A 4 3.56 -36.57 55.96
C LEU A 4 3.17 -35.39 55.04
N LEU A 5 2.13 -34.63 55.41
CA LEU A 5 1.67 -33.47 54.64
C LEU A 5 2.70 -32.31 54.66
N LYS A 6 3.40 -32.12 55.81
CA LYS A 6 4.48 -31.11 55.89
C LYS A 6 5.69 -31.45 55.02
N HIS A 7 6.08 -32.71 54.97
CA HIS A 7 7.21 -33.14 54.15
C HIS A 7 6.87 -33.09 52.65
N PHE A 8 5.61 -33.36 52.27
CA PHE A 8 5.13 -33.24 50.91
C PHE A 8 5.06 -31.78 50.44
N LEU A 9 4.65 -30.84 51.32
CA LEU A 9 4.65 -29.41 51.02
C LEU A 9 6.07 -28.83 50.90
N ILE A 10 7.01 -29.28 51.71
CA ILE A 10 8.43 -28.84 51.64
C ILE A 10 9.09 -29.42 50.37
N PHE A 11 8.77 -30.66 49.99
CA PHE A 11 9.28 -31.25 48.76
C PHE A 11 8.67 -30.62 47.49
N ALA A 12 7.38 -30.27 47.53
CA ALA A 12 6.73 -29.54 46.45
C ALA A 12 7.28 -28.10 46.30
N LEU A 13 7.63 -27.42 47.42
CA LEU A 13 8.23 -26.10 47.40
C LEU A 13 9.69 -26.12 46.90
N ALA A 14 10.43 -27.21 47.18
CA ALA A 14 11.81 -27.38 46.72
C ALA A 14 11.89 -27.69 45.20
N ILE A 15 10.85 -28.31 44.60
CA ILE A 15 10.78 -28.58 43.17
C ILE A 15 10.42 -27.30 42.40
N SER A 16 9.72 -26.33 43.05
CA SER A 16 9.35 -25.06 42.41
C SER A 16 10.51 -24.05 42.31
N ILE A 17 11.64 -24.29 42.96
CA ILE A 17 12.79 -23.37 42.97
C ILE A 17 13.89 -23.82 42.00
N CYS A 18 13.82 -25.06 41.46
CA CYS A 18 14.83 -25.59 40.52
C CYS A 18 14.42 -25.50 39.03
N SER A 19 13.35 -24.77 38.70
CA SER A 19 12.80 -24.80 37.31
C SER A 19 12.94 -23.50 36.53
N CYS A 20 13.78 -22.56 36.93
CA CYS A 20 13.84 -21.26 36.24
C CYS A 20 15.25 -20.69 35.99
N GLU A 21 16.32 -21.46 36.06
CA GLU A 21 17.66 -20.91 35.79
C GLU A 21 18.34 -21.39 34.50
N GLU A 22 17.82 -22.43 33.81
CA GLU A 22 18.45 -22.90 32.58
C GLU A 22 17.81 -22.41 31.29
N GLU A 23 16.64 -21.74 31.34
CA GLU A 23 16.01 -21.16 30.14
C GLU A 23 16.31 -19.66 29.93
N LEU A 24 17.06 -19.02 30.81
CA LEU A 24 17.47 -17.62 30.68
C LEU A 24 18.91 -17.44 30.17
N ASP A 25 19.68 -18.50 30.07
CA ASP A 25 20.92 -18.55 29.31
C ASP A 25 20.65 -19.08 27.89
N ILE A 26 19.76 -18.44 27.16
CA ILE A 26 19.91 -18.41 25.69
C ILE A 26 21.19 -17.60 25.50
N PRO A 27 22.32 -18.22 25.09
CA PRO A 27 23.44 -17.43 24.67
C PRO A 27 22.89 -16.50 23.61
N LEU A 28 22.99 -15.20 23.85
CA LEU A 28 22.86 -14.23 22.78
C LEU A 28 23.84 -14.74 21.71
N SER A 29 23.34 -15.44 20.72
CA SER A 29 24.05 -15.71 19.47
C SER A 29 24.11 -14.37 18.69
N SER A 30 24.54 -13.32 19.38
CA SER A 30 25.13 -12.18 18.74
C SER A 30 26.49 -12.67 18.27
N LEU A 31 26.54 -13.22 17.05
CA LEU A 31 27.73 -13.08 16.25
C LEU A 31 28.05 -11.59 16.30
N THR A 32 29.08 -11.20 17.07
CA THR A 32 29.63 -9.86 16.92
C THR A 32 30.13 -9.78 15.48
N THR A 33 30.10 -8.62 14.88
CA THR A 33 30.62 -8.40 13.53
C THR A 33 32.05 -8.92 13.37
N ASP A 34 32.80 -9.01 14.46
CA ASP A 34 34.19 -9.52 14.53
C ASP A 34 34.30 -11.05 14.37
N ASP A 35 33.23 -11.81 14.61
CA ASP A 35 33.19 -13.27 14.46
C ASP A 35 32.72 -13.72 13.09
N VAL A 36 32.27 -12.77 12.24
CA VAL A 36 31.71 -13.05 10.91
C VAL A 36 32.81 -13.07 9.87
N VAL A 37 33.05 -14.22 9.23
CA VAL A 37 33.98 -14.34 8.09
C VAL A 37 33.24 -13.86 6.81
N PRO A 38 33.61 -12.70 6.25
CA PRO A 38 32.98 -12.17 5.06
C PRO A 38 33.16 -13.13 3.87
N SER A 39 32.12 -13.29 3.07
CA SER A 39 32.16 -14.04 1.83
C SER A 39 31.01 -13.60 0.92
N VAL A 40 31.14 -13.82 -0.39
CA VAL A 40 30.06 -13.58 -1.37
C VAL A 40 28.77 -14.29 -0.95
N ALA A 41 28.85 -15.55 -0.51
CA ALA A 41 27.67 -16.30 -0.10
C ALA A 41 26.97 -15.76 1.16
N LEU A 42 27.73 -15.15 2.07
CA LEU A 42 27.16 -14.47 3.24
C LEU A 42 26.52 -13.14 2.85
N ALA A 43 27.21 -12.33 2.03
CA ALA A 43 26.69 -11.08 1.49
C ALA A 43 25.32 -11.31 0.78
N GLU A 44 25.25 -12.33 -0.07
CA GLU A 44 24.04 -12.75 -0.75
C GLU A 44 22.86 -13.02 0.22
N LYS A 45 23.12 -13.79 1.28
CA LYS A 45 22.10 -14.11 2.31
C LYS A 45 21.63 -12.86 3.06
N LEU A 46 22.54 -11.92 3.35
CA LEU A 46 22.21 -10.69 4.06
C LEU A 46 21.41 -9.74 3.17
N VAL A 47 21.71 -9.66 1.87
CA VAL A 47 20.89 -8.93 0.89
C VAL A 47 19.48 -9.50 0.85
N VAL A 48 19.34 -10.84 0.72
CA VAL A 48 18.01 -11.51 0.76
C VAL A 48 17.28 -11.21 2.07
N GLY A 49 17.99 -11.28 3.21
CA GLY A 49 17.43 -10.94 4.53
C GLY A 49 16.96 -9.48 4.64
N THR A 50 17.60 -8.57 3.89
CA THR A 50 17.17 -7.16 3.82
C THR A 50 15.91 -7.00 2.94
N TYR A 51 15.81 -7.72 1.81
CA TYR A 51 14.57 -7.77 1.01
C TYR A 51 13.39 -8.34 1.79
N ALA A 52 13.61 -9.35 2.63
CA ALA A 52 12.56 -9.92 3.47
C ALA A 52 11.94 -8.88 4.42
N GLY A 53 12.67 -7.81 4.77
CA GLY A 53 12.12 -6.68 5.52
C GLY A 53 11.05 -5.89 4.78
N LEU A 54 10.92 -6.01 3.45
CA LEU A 54 9.87 -5.37 2.66
C LEU A 54 8.48 -5.98 2.93
N GLU A 55 8.42 -7.22 3.38
CA GLU A 55 7.17 -7.94 3.61
C GLU A 55 6.26 -7.20 4.60
N MET A 56 6.81 -6.60 5.62
CA MET A 56 6.11 -5.88 6.69
C MET A 56 4.76 -6.51 7.04
N GLN A 57 4.46 -6.64 8.30
CA GLN A 57 3.30 -7.38 8.75
C GLN A 57 2.08 -6.49 8.96
N ARG A 58 0.90 -7.02 8.65
CA ARG A 58 -0.42 -6.52 9.03
C ARG A 58 -0.58 -5.01 8.77
N GLU A 59 -0.94 -4.28 9.80
CA GLU A 59 -1.31 -2.87 9.74
C GLU A 59 -0.14 -1.94 9.39
N ALA A 60 1.09 -2.43 9.47
CA ALA A 60 2.29 -1.71 9.03
C ALA A 60 2.74 -2.10 7.61
N ALA A 61 1.93 -2.83 6.87
CA ALA A 61 2.23 -3.40 5.56
C ALA A 61 2.84 -2.42 4.56
N ALA A 62 3.65 -2.96 3.66
CA ALA A 62 4.22 -2.20 2.54
C ALA A 62 3.14 -1.64 1.60
N SER A 63 1.96 -2.27 1.54
CA SER A 63 0.78 -1.78 0.82
C SER A 63 0.23 -0.45 1.36
N ASN A 64 0.64 -0.03 2.56
CA ASN A 64 0.17 1.19 3.23
C ASN A 64 -1.36 1.27 3.40
N TRP A 65 -2.06 0.14 3.44
CA TRP A 65 -3.51 0.15 3.47
C TRP A 65 -4.10 0.93 4.66
N THR A 66 -3.47 0.88 5.84
CA THR A 66 -3.88 1.69 7.00
C THR A 66 -3.47 3.15 6.86
N PHE A 67 -2.17 3.38 6.62
CA PHE A 67 -1.55 4.72 6.66
C PHE A 67 -1.85 5.56 5.42
N GLY A 68 -2.13 4.93 4.29
CA GLY A 68 -2.36 5.60 3.02
C GLY A 68 -3.78 5.44 2.48
N GLY A 69 -4.41 4.29 2.71
CA GLY A 69 -5.75 3.98 2.23
C GLY A 69 -6.85 4.37 3.22
N VAL A 70 -6.86 3.79 4.43
CA VAL A 70 -7.87 4.10 5.48
C VAL A 70 -7.78 5.55 5.95
N ALA A 71 -6.58 6.12 5.99
CA ALA A 71 -6.38 7.53 6.35
C ALA A 71 -6.83 8.51 5.23
N SER A 72 -7.55 8.05 4.22
CA SER A 72 -7.97 8.87 3.07
C SER A 72 -9.46 8.69 2.74
N ASP A 73 -9.85 9.23 1.59
CA ASP A 73 -11.19 9.10 1.02
C ASP A 73 -11.39 7.78 0.22
N GLU A 74 -10.40 6.85 0.26
CA GLU A 74 -10.48 5.59 -0.50
C GLU A 74 -11.17 4.47 0.25
N ALA A 75 -10.94 4.35 1.57
CA ALA A 75 -11.41 3.18 2.29
C ALA A 75 -11.84 3.49 3.73
N TYR A 76 -12.83 2.76 4.18
CA TYR A 76 -13.14 2.62 5.59
C TYR A 76 -12.19 1.60 6.24
N LYS A 77 -12.02 1.71 7.57
CA LYS A 77 -11.33 0.67 8.34
C LYS A 77 -11.93 -0.71 8.05
N GLY A 78 -13.24 -0.78 8.00
CA GLY A 78 -13.97 -2.03 7.81
C GLY A 78 -14.12 -2.82 9.10
N SER A 79 -14.43 -4.12 8.95
CA SER A 79 -14.70 -5.05 10.04
C SER A 79 -15.85 -4.56 10.96
N THR A 80 -15.74 -4.73 12.27
CA THR A 80 -16.69 -4.18 13.26
C THR A 80 -16.06 -2.99 14.00
N PRO A 81 -16.84 -2.09 14.60
CA PRO A 81 -16.30 -0.91 15.27
C PRO A 81 -15.24 -1.20 16.34
N GLY A 82 -15.40 -2.29 17.09
CA GLY A 82 -14.49 -2.68 18.18
C GLY A 82 -13.26 -3.48 17.74
N ASP A 83 -13.24 -3.99 16.50
CA ASP A 83 -12.13 -4.78 16.00
C ASP A 83 -11.02 -3.85 15.49
N GLN A 84 -9.78 -4.05 15.98
CA GLN A 84 -8.61 -3.21 15.66
C GLN A 84 -8.95 -1.70 15.81
N SER A 85 -9.52 -1.32 16.94
CA SER A 85 -10.06 0.03 17.20
C SER A 85 -9.04 1.15 16.99
N ASP A 86 -7.75 0.86 17.15
CA ASP A 86 -6.67 1.84 16.95
C ASP A 86 -6.51 2.29 15.49
N ILE A 87 -6.99 1.49 14.51
CA ILE A 87 -7.04 1.92 13.10
C ILE A 87 -8.10 3.01 12.90
N THR A 88 -9.16 3.03 13.71
CA THR A 88 -10.17 4.09 13.65
C THR A 88 -9.57 5.48 13.88
N GLN A 89 -8.50 5.57 14.68
CA GLN A 89 -7.79 6.84 14.88
C GLN A 89 -7.21 7.39 13.56
N MET A 90 -6.80 6.52 12.63
CA MET A 90 -6.31 6.92 11.30
C MET A 90 -7.48 7.41 10.43
N GLU A 91 -8.60 6.68 10.46
CA GLU A 91 -9.81 7.00 9.70
C GLU A 91 -10.44 8.35 10.09
N ILE A 92 -10.33 8.74 11.37
CA ILE A 92 -10.81 10.02 11.89
C ILE A 92 -9.72 11.09 12.05
N PHE A 93 -8.54 10.86 11.50
CA PHE A 93 -7.39 11.78 11.53
C PHE A 93 -6.95 12.21 12.94
N ASN A 94 -7.07 11.33 13.92
CA ASN A 94 -6.75 11.62 15.32
C ASN A 94 -5.82 10.57 15.93
N VAL A 95 -4.70 10.32 15.27
CA VAL A 95 -3.72 9.31 15.69
C VAL A 95 -2.90 9.82 16.86
N ALA A 96 -2.85 9.03 17.94
CA ALA A 96 -2.04 9.32 19.11
C ALA A 96 -0.62 8.73 18.99
N ALA A 97 0.36 9.32 19.71
CA ALA A 97 1.76 8.87 19.65
C ALA A 97 1.99 7.49 20.29
N ASP A 98 1.07 7.01 21.11
CA ASP A 98 1.09 5.68 21.73
C ASP A 98 0.31 4.63 20.90
N ASN A 99 -0.20 4.99 19.72
CA ASN A 99 -0.87 4.06 18.82
C ASN A 99 0.07 2.89 18.46
N PRO A 100 -0.34 1.62 18.69
CA PRO A 100 0.53 0.45 18.48
C PRO A 100 0.98 0.28 17.01
N TYR A 101 0.15 0.69 16.03
CA TYR A 101 0.48 0.55 14.61
C TYR A 101 1.50 1.57 14.16
N VAL A 102 1.47 2.77 14.72
CA VAL A 102 2.51 3.81 14.52
C VAL A 102 3.87 3.28 15.00
N ARG A 103 3.90 2.65 16.18
CA ARG A 103 5.11 2.00 16.71
C ARG A 103 5.56 0.83 15.84
N LEU A 104 4.64 -0.04 15.42
CA LEU A 104 4.94 -1.18 14.55
C LEU A 104 5.57 -0.70 13.23
N ARG A 105 4.99 0.34 12.62
CA ARG A 105 5.49 0.94 11.37
C ARG A 105 6.91 1.48 11.52
N TRP A 106 7.15 2.24 12.58
CA TRP A 106 8.48 2.78 12.89
C TRP A 106 9.51 1.66 13.06
N ASN A 107 9.19 0.67 13.87
CA ASN A 107 10.11 -0.43 14.19
C ASN A 107 10.44 -1.25 12.94
N ASN A 108 9.44 -1.64 12.13
CA ASN A 108 9.66 -2.41 10.91
C ASN A 108 10.55 -1.68 9.91
N LEU A 109 10.35 -0.37 9.76
CA LEU A 109 11.15 0.42 8.82
C LEU A 109 12.60 0.58 9.31
N TYR A 110 12.83 0.88 10.60
CA TYR A 110 14.19 0.96 11.13
C TYR A 110 14.87 -0.42 11.25
N GLU A 111 14.13 -1.50 11.41
CA GLU A 111 14.70 -2.85 11.28
C GLU A 111 15.23 -3.08 9.87
N GLY A 112 14.49 -2.67 8.83
CA GLY A 112 14.97 -2.72 7.45
C GLY A 112 16.26 -1.89 7.24
N VAL A 113 16.31 -0.68 7.80
CA VAL A 113 17.53 0.15 7.80
C VAL A 113 18.70 -0.54 8.50
N ALA A 114 18.46 -1.14 9.67
CA ALA A 114 19.51 -1.83 10.42
C ALA A 114 20.04 -3.06 9.67
N ARG A 115 19.17 -3.84 9.04
CA ARG A 115 19.57 -4.98 8.19
C ARG A 115 20.44 -4.52 7.01
N ALA A 116 20.05 -3.45 6.32
CA ALA A 116 20.81 -2.88 5.22
C ALA A 116 22.20 -2.43 5.69
N ASN A 117 22.29 -1.69 6.79
CA ASN A 117 23.55 -1.19 7.34
C ASN A 117 24.49 -2.33 7.80
N ALA A 118 23.94 -3.33 8.49
CA ALA A 118 24.74 -4.50 8.91
C ALA A 118 25.29 -5.26 7.70
N ALA A 119 24.47 -5.44 6.65
CA ALA A 119 24.91 -6.09 5.43
C ALA A 119 25.98 -5.29 4.69
N ILE A 120 25.84 -3.96 4.58
CA ILE A 120 26.88 -3.08 3.99
C ILE A 120 28.18 -3.20 4.77
N GLY A 121 28.15 -3.23 6.11
CA GLY A 121 29.33 -3.42 6.94
C GLY A 121 30.08 -4.73 6.64
N VAL A 122 29.34 -5.84 6.47
CA VAL A 122 29.92 -7.15 6.10
C VAL A 122 30.52 -7.12 4.69
N VAL A 123 29.84 -6.49 3.73
CA VAL A 123 30.36 -6.35 2.35
C VAL A 123 31.64 -5.53 2.34
N ASN A 124 31.71 -4.40 3.07
CA ASN A 124 32.91 -3.56 3.20
C ASN A 124 34.08 -4.34 3.82
N SER A 125 33.84 -5.09 4.91
CA SER A 125 34.86 -5.96 5.51
C SER A 125 35.34 -7.06 4.54
N GLY A 126 34.43 -7.58 3.71
CA GLY A 126 34.75 -8.53 2.65
C GLY A 126 35.61 -7.94 1.54
N LEU A 127 35.38 -6.68 1.19
CA LEU A 127 36.18 -5.93 0.23
C LEU A 127 37.59 -5.65 0.80
N GLU A 128 37.69 -5.19 2.05
CA GLU A 128 38.97 -4.94 2.72
C GLU A 128 39.84 -6.18 2.87
N SER A 129 39.22 -7.35 3.11
CA SER A 129 39.90 -8.65 3.21
C SER A 129 40.10 -9.36 1.86
N GLU A 130 39.76 -8.73 0.75
CA GLU A 130 39.78 -9.30 -0.61
C GLU A 130 38.90 -10.59 -0.77
N ALA A 131 38.01 -10.85 0.16
CA ALA A 131 37.06 -11.97 0.08
C ALA A 131 35.87 -11.69 -0.87
N ILE A 132 35.62 -10.41 -1.16
CA ILE A 132 34.61 -9.93 -2.10
C ILE A 132 35.31 -8.97 -3.07
N SER A 133 35.08 -9.15 -4.39
CA SER A 133 35.63 -8.24 -5.40
C SER A 133 34.94 -6.87 -5.37
N GLN A 134 35.62 -5.83 -5.89
CA GLN A 134 35.02 -4.50 -5.99
C GLN A 134 33.72 -4.50 -6.81
N GLU A 135 33.67 -5.27 -7.90
CA GLU A 135 32.50 -5.39 -8.75
C GLU A 135 31.31 -6.00 -7.98
N ALA A 136 31.53 -7.14 -7.30
CA ALA A 136 30.49 -7.75 -6.48
C ALA A 136 30.05 -6.88 -5.31
N ALA A 137 31.01 -6.18 -4.66
CA ALA A 137 30.71 -5.24 -3.58
C ALA A 137 29.82 -4.08 -4.07
N ASN A 138 30.10 -3.53 -5.25
CA ASN A 138 29.29 -2.45 -5.84
C ASN A 138 27.85 -2.88 -6.08
N ILE A 139 27.63 -4.12 -6.58
CA ILE A 139 26.28 -4.66 -6.80
C ILE A 139 25.55 -4.85 -5.47
N PHE A 140 26.18 -5.54 -4.49
CA PHE A 140 25.54 -5.76 -3.19
C PHE A 140 25.22 -4.46 -2.46
N ILE A 141 26.17 -3.52 -2.43
CA ILE A 141 25.95 -2.21 -1.80
C ILE A 141 24.90 -1.41 -2.58
N GLY A 142 24.84 -1.54 -3.90
CA GLY A 142 23.81 -0.93 -4.74
C GLY A 142 22.40 -1.38 -4.35
N GLU A 143 22.17 -2.70 -4.22
CA GLU A 143 20.90 -3.25 -3.75
C GLU A 143 20.58 -2.82 -2.30
N LEU A 144 21.55 -2.88 -1.41
CA LEU A 144 21.38 -2.53 0.00
C LEU A 144 21.09 -1.03 0.19
N ARG A 145 21.74 -0.14 -0.58
CA ARG A 145 21.46 1.29 -0.55
C ARG A 145 20.10 1.60 -1.17
N PHE A 146 19.69 0.90 -2.23
CA PHE A 146 18.32 1.00 -2.74
C PHE A 146 17.30 0.67 -1.64
N LEU A 147 17.47 -0.44 -0.92
CA LEU A 147 16.57 -0.84 0.17
C LEU A 147 16.62 0.14 1.35
N ARG A 148 17.80 0.62 1.75
CA ARG A 148 17.93 1.63 2.80
C ARG A 148 17.26 2.94 2.41
N GLY A 149 17.44 3.39 1.19
CA GLY A 149 16.75 4.54 0.62
C GLY A 149 15.23 4.36 0.63
N PHE A 150 14.74 3.17 0.29
CA PHE A 150 13.31 2.82 0.40
C PHE A 150 12.80 2.94 1.83
N TYR A 151 13.47 2.33 2.81
CA TYR A 151 13.03 2.38 4.21
C TYR A 151 13.05 3.81 4.77
N HIS A 152 14.10 4.58 4.50
CA HIS A 152 14.15 5.98 4.92
C HIS A 152 13.13 6.85 4.18
N PHE A 153 12.83 6.59 2.91
CA PHE A 153 11.75 7.25 2.19
C PHE A 153 10.39 6.99 2.84
N GLN A 154 10.09 5.73 3.20
CA GLN A 154 8.86 5.39 3.90
C GLN A 154 8.78 6.06 5.28
N LEU A 155 9.87 6.11 6.03
CA LEU A 155 9.97 6.84 7.30
C LEU A 155 9.71 8.33 7.11
N LYS A 156 10.39 8.95 6.15
CA LYS A 156 10.27 10.39 5.84
C LYS A 156 8.86 10.75 5.39
N MET A 157 8.27 9.94 4.53
CA MET A 157 6.90 10.11 4.04
C MET A 157 5.87 10.00 5.18
N THR A 158 6.07 9.05 6.11
CA THR A 158 5.12 8.81 7.21
C THR A 158 5.30 9.81 8.36
N PHE A 159 6.54 10.05 8.80
CA PHE A 159 6.85 10.76 10.05
C PHE A 159 7.52 12.12 9.83
N SER A 160 7.90 12.48 8.64
CA SER A 160 8.60 13.73 8.26
C SER A 160 9.98 13.90 8.91
N ASN A 161 10.03 14.22 10.21
CA ASN A 161 11.29 14.46 10.92
C ASN A 161 11.80 13.16 11.54
N VAL A 162 12.72 12.50 10.83
CA VAL A 162 13.30 11.21 11.23
C VAL A 162 14.81 11.26 11.08
N PRO A 163 15.59 10.55 11.94
CA PRO A 163 17.02 10.45 11.77
C PRO A 163 17.38 9.60 10.55
N TYR A 164 18.40 10.01 9.80
CA TYR A 164 19.04 9.14 8.82
C TYR A 164 20.16 8.36 9.50
N ILE A 165 20.12 7.04 9.38
CA ILE A 165 21.08 6.13 10.02
C ILE A 165 21.75 5.30 8.91
N ASP A 166 23.05 5.45 8.76
CA ASP A 166 23.87 4.64 7.85
C ASP A 166 24.78 3.66 8.63
N GLU A 167 25.58 2.90 7.90
CA GLU A 167 26.49 1.88 8.42
C GLU A 167 27.65 2.45 9.24
N THR A 168 27.87 3.76 9.22
CA THR A 168 28.93 4.43 9.98
C THR A 168 28.44 5.02 11.30
N ALA A 169 27.13 5.05 11.50
CA ALA A 169 26.54 5.64 12.69
C ALA A 169 26.84 4.82 13.95
N THR A 170 27.46 5.44 14.94
CA THR A 170 27.77 4.83 16.25
C THR A 170 26.74 5.15 17.31
N GLU A 171 25.87 6.12 17.04
CA GLU A 171 24.76 6.54 17.91
C GLU A 171 23.60 7.05 17.04
N THR A 172 22.41 7.10 17.60
CA THR A 172 21.24 7.65 16.89
C THR A 172 21.39 9.16 16.74
N PRO A 173 21.43 9.69 15.50
CA PRO A 173 21.48 11.12 15.27
C PRO A 173 20.14 11.80 15.59
N PRO A 174 20.13 13.12 15.85
CA PRO A 174 18.88 13.85 16.06
C PRO A 174 18.03 13.91 14.79
N ASN A 175 16.72 14.00 14.97
CA ASN A 175 15.75 14.03 13.87
C ASN A 175 15.42 15.45 13.35
N ASN A 176 16.30 16.42 13.59
CA ASN A 176 16.12 17.82 13.19
C ASN A 176 16.86 18.20 11.89
N THR A 177 17.45 17.21 11.22
CA THR A 177 18.16 17.39 9.94
C THR A 177 17.27 16.88 8.80
N ASP A 178 17.26 17.60 7.69
CA ASP A 178 16.62 17.09 6.48
C ASP A 178 17.39 15.93 5.90
N ILE A 179 16.72 14.80 5.68
CA ILE A 179 17.33 13.57 5.18
C ILE A 179 17.06 13.31 3.69
N TRP A 180 16.36 14.20 2.98
CA TRP A 180 16.12 14.03 1.55
C TRP A 180 17.42 13.84 0.76
N PRO A 181 18.49 14.64 0.98
CA PRO A 181 19.74 14.45 0.25
C PRO A 181 20.39 13.08 0.48
N ASN A 182 20.22 12.51 1.66
CA ASN A 182 20.76 11.17 1.98
C ASN A 182 19.97 10.07 1.24
N ILE A 183 18.64 10.18 1.21
CA ILE A 183 17.75 9.26 0.47
C ILE A 183 18.08 9.33 -1.03
N GLU A 184 18.23 10.52 -1.58
CA GLU A 184 18.62 10.75 -2.98
C GLU A 184 19.99 10.11 -3.28
N ALA A 185 20.98 10.29 -2.40
CA ALA A 185 22.30 9.69 -2.55
C ALA A 185 22.28 8.16 -2.51
N ASP A 186 21.38 7.56 -1.74
CA ASP A 186 21.21 6.11 -1.72
C ASP A 186 20.66 5.58 -3.06
N PHE A 187 19.61 6.20 -3.60
CA PHE A 187 19.09 5.80 -4.91
C PHE A 187 20.04 6.15 -6.05
N GLN A 188 20.75 7.29 -5.98
CA GLN A 188 21.74 7.64 -6.99
C GLN A 188 22.89 6.63 -7.05
N PHE A 189 23.39 6.17 -5.88
CA PHE A 189 24.39 5.12 -5.83
C PHE A 189 23.90 3.82 -6.49
N ALA A 190 22.64 3.45 -6.24
CA ALA A 190 22.04 2.27 -6.88
C ALA A 190 21.95 2.44 -8.40
N ILE A 191 21.57 3.63 -8.90
CA ILE A 191 21.57 3.94 -10.35
C ILE A 191 22.96 3.79 -10.97
N ASP A 192 24.00 4.21 -10.27
CA ASP A 192 25.36 4.24 -10.79
C ASP A 192 26.06 2.87 -10.76
N ASN A 193 25.58 1.93 -9.94
CA ASN A 193 26.25 0.65 -9.68
C ASN A 193 25.43 -0.60 -10.00
N LEU A 194 24.13 -0.49 -10.25
CA LEU A 194 23.29 -1.61 -10.65
C LEU A 194 23.09 -1.64 -12.16
N ASP A 195 22.97 -2.86 -12.70
CA ASP A 195 22.63 -3.08 -14.09
C ASP A 195 21.15 -2.78 -14.38
N THR A 196 20.80 -2.72 -15.65
CA THR A 196 19.42 -2.53 -16.12
C THR A 196 18.52 -3.75 -15.85
N GLU A 197 19.11 -4.92 -15.65
CA GLU A 197 18.43 -6.15 -15.26
C GLU A 197 19.00 -6.62 -13.92
N SER A 198 18.17 -7.14 -13.03
CA SER A 198 18.60 -7.75 -11.78
C SER A 198 18.74 -9.26 -11.96
N GLU A 199 19.82 -9.84 -11.45
CA GLU A 199 19.94 -11.31 -11.36
C GLU A 199 18.93 -11.92 -10.39
N ARG A 200 18.40 -11.09 -9.47
CA ARG A 200 17.40 -11.48 -8.47
C ARG A 200 16.00 -11.18 -9.01
N TYR A 201 15.13 -12.19 -9.00
CA TYR A 201 13.73 -12.00 -9.38
C TYR A 201 13.07 -10.91 -8.52
N GLY A 202 12.56 -9.85 -9.16
CA GLY A 202 11.99 -8.69 -8.47
C GLY A 202 13.01 -7.82 -7.70
N GLY A 203 14.31 -8.03 -7.91
CA GLY A 203 15.38 -7.27 -7.24
C GLY A 203 15.54 -5.86 -7.76
N ALA A 204 16.32 -5.07 -7.01
CA ALA A 204 16.70 -3.72 -7.41
C ALA A 204 17.54 -3.74 -8.69
N ASN A 205 17.32 -2.76 -9.53
CA ASN A 205 18.07 -2.52 -10.77
C ASN A 205 18.14 -1.01 -11.06
N GLN A 206 18.81 -0.63 -12.12
CA GLN A 206 18.96 0.77 -12.48
C GLN A 206 17.61 1.48 -12.72
N TRP A 207 16.63 0.79 -13.35
CA TRP A 207 15.36 1.40 -13.72
C TRP A 207 14.46 1.67 -12.52
N ASN A 208 14.31 0.70 -11.62
CA ASN A 208 13.50 0.91 -10.42
C ASN A 208 14.16 1.89 -9.45
N SER A 209 15.50 1.98 -9.45
CA SER A 209 16.24 3.00 -8.70
C SER A 209 15.98 4.42 -9.25
N LYS A 210 15.95 4.59 -10.58
CA LYS A 210 15.52 5.85 -11.22
C LYS A 210 14.08 6.21 -10.88
N ALA A 211 13.18 5.23 -10.86
CA ALA A 211 11.77 5.45 -10.53
C ALA A 211 11.60 5.90 -9.07
N TYR A 212 12.35 5.30 -8.14
CA TYR A 212 12.33 5.73 -6.73
C TYR A 212 12.96 7.11 -6.54
N LEU A 213 14.06 7.41 -7.19
CA LEU A 213 14.65 8.77 -7.15
C LEU A 213 13.67 9.80 -7.71
N ALA A 214 13.00 9.49 -8.82
CA ALA A 214 11.93 10.35 -9.35
C ALA A 214 10.78 10.52 -8.36
N LYS A 215 10.35 9.44 -7.69
CA LYS A 215 9.32 9.49 -6.64
C LYS A 215 9.73 10.40 -5.48
N VAL A 216 10.98 10.32 -5.04
CA VAL A 216 11.56 11.20 -4.01
C VAL A 216 11.46 12.67 -4.43
N HIS A 217 11.84 13.00 -5.65
CA HIS A 217 11.70 14.36 -6.17
C HIS A 217 10.24 14.81 -6.35
N MET A 218 9.34 13.89 -6.76
CA MET A 218 7.89 14.19 -6.82
C MET A 218 7.32 14.52 -5.43
N TYR A 219 7.81 13.87 -4.36
CA TYR A 219 7.37 14.16 -2.99
C TYR A 219 7.91 15.50 -2.47
N GLN A 220 9.00 16.00 -3.03
CA GLN A 220 9.57 17.33 -2.77
C GLN A 220 9.01 18.40 -3.72
N LEU A 221 8.16 18.04 -4.69
CA LEU A 221 7.70 18.88 -5.79
C LEU A 221 8.87 19.45 -6.62
N ASP A 222 10.03 18.76 -6.62
CA ASP A 222 11.18 19.09 -7.46
C ASP A 222 11.00 18.48 -8.87
N TYR A 223 10.08 19.06 -9.62
CA TYR A 223 9.76 18.63 -10.97
C TYR A 223 10.94 18.69 -11.95
N PRO A 224 11.83 19.72 -11.89
CA PRO A 224 13.01 19.74 -12.72
C PRO A 224 13.93 18.52 -12.55
N ALA A 225 14.09 18.02 -11.32
CA ALA A 225 14.91 16.83 -11.05
C ALA A 225 14.17 15.53 -11.40
N ALA A 226 12.85 15.45 -11.15
CA ALA A 226 12.06 14.27 -11.46
C ALA A 226 11.91 14.02 -12.97
N LYS A 227 11.71 15.08 -13.77
CA LYS A 227 11.40 15.01 -15.19
C LYS A 227 12.35 14.15 -16.02
N PRO A 228 13.68 14.37 -16.00
CA PRO A 228 14.61 13.59 -16.81
C PRO A 228 14.61 12.11 -16.45
N LEU A 229 14.43 11.75 -15.18
CA LEU A 229 14.35 10.37 -14.72
C LEU A 229 13.11 9.67 -15.27
N LEU A 230 11.93 10.31 -15.12
CA LEU A 230 10.67 9.78 -15.62
C LEU A 230 10.67 9.66 -17.15
N GLN A 231 11.21 10.67 -17.86
CA GLN A 231 11.29 10.64 -19.32
C GLN A 231 12.20 9.51 -19.81
N ASP A 232 13.34 9.29 -19.14
CA ASP A 232 14.26 8.20 -19.49
C ASP A 232 13.60 6.82 -19.31
N ILE A 233 12.83 6.64 -18.21
CA ILE A 233 12.07 5.39 -17.97
C ILE A 233 11.02 5.18 -19.07
N ILE A 234 10.34 6.24 -19.52
CA ILE A 234 9.28 6.16 -20.55
C ILE A 234 9.87 5.83 -21.92
N ASP A 235 11.02 6.41 -22.27
CA ASP A 235 11.62 6.32 -23.60
C ASP A 235 12.51 5.08 -23.75
N ASN A 236 13.21 4.67 -22.70
CA ASN A 236 14.29 3.67 -22.78
C ASN A 236 14.09 2.49 -21.81
N GLY A 237 13.20 2.59 -20.83
CA GLY A 237 12.93 1.54 -19.87
C GLY A 237 12.19 0.34 -20.49
N PRO A 238 12.27 -0.84 -19.87
CA PRO A 238 11.66 -2.08 -20.39
C PRO A 238 10.14 -2.17 -20.11
N TYR A 239 9.52 -1.09 -19.64
CA TYR A 239 8.15 -1.12 -19.12
C TYR A 239 7.09 -0.81 -20.18
N ALA A 240 5.95 -1.46 -20.04
CA ALA A 240 4.76 -1.21 -20.85
C ALA A 240 3.50 -1.42 -20.01
N LEU A 241 2.42 -0.71 -20.34
CA LEU A 241 1.11 -0.97 -19.71
C LEU A 241 0.63 -2.38 -20.08
N MET A 242 0.07 -3.08 -19.11
CA MET A 242 -0.59 -4.36 -19.36
C MET A 242 -1.82 -4.16 -20.24
N PRO A 243 -2.12 -5.08 -21.16
CA PRO A 243 -3.31 -4.99 -22.02
C PRO A 243 -4.63 -4.93 -21.24
N SER A 244 -4.71 -5.61 -20.11
CA SER A 244 -5.84 -5.56 -19.19
C SER A 244 -5.41 -5.01 -17.83
N PHE A 245 -6.20 -4.08 -17.30
CA PHE A 245 -5.97 -3.47 -15.97
C PHE A 245 -5.84 -4.51 -14.86
N HIS A 246 -6.72 -5.54 -14.89
CA HIS A 246 -6.75 -6.57 -13.86
C HIS A 246 -5.49 -7.43 -13.80
N GLN A 247 -4.76 -7.60 -14.91
CA GLN A 247 -3.53 -8.41 -14.91
C GLN A 247 -2.48 -7.90 -13.92
N ASN A 248 -2.51 -6.62 -13.54
CA ASN A 248 -1.61 -6.06 -12.52
C ASN A 248 -1.86 -6.59 -11.09
N PHE A 249 -3.00 -7.25 -10.87
CA PHE A 249 -3.45 -7.73 -9.57
C PHE A 249 -3.74 -9.24 -9.56
N ASN A 250 -3.31 -9.94 -10.59
CA ASN A 250 -3.44 -11.38 -10.71
C ASN A 250 -2.06 -12.03 -10.53
N TYR A 251 -1.95 -12.97 -9.59
CA TYR A 251 -0.69 -13.61 -9.22
C TYR A 251 0.04 -14.27 -10.41
N ALA A 252 -0.71 -14.76 -11.41
CA ALA A 252 -0.13 -15.37 -12.61
C ALA A 252 0.66 -14.35 -13.47
N PHE A 253 0.49 -13.06 -13.21
CA PHE A 253 1.17 -11.96 -13.88
C PHE A 253 2.07 -11.17 -12.93
N ASN A 254 2.47 -11.72 -11.79
CA ASN A 254 3.47 -11.07 -10.93
C ASN A 254 4.73 -10.71 -11.73
N ASN A 255 5.32 -9.54 -11.46
CA ASN A 255 6.45 -8.97 -12.22
C ASN A 255 6.20 -8.85 -13.73
N ASN A 256 4.98 -8.45 -14.09
CA ASN A 256 4.63 -8.17 -15.48
C ASN A 256 5.32 -6.89 -16.01
N SER A 257 5.11 -6.59 -17.31
CA SER A 257 5.74 -5.44 -17.97
C SER A 257 5.37 -4.07 -17.37
N GLU A 258 4.33 -3.96 -16.56
CA GLU A 258 3.94 -2.72 -15.89
C GLU A 258 4.53 -2.60 -14.47
N THR A 259 5.00 -3.70 -13.88
CA THR A 259 5.62 -3.71 -12.55
C THR A 259 6.99 -3.04 -12.62
N VAL A 260 7.14 -1.86 -12.02
CA VAL A 260 8.44 -1.20 -11.87
C VAL A 260 9.17 -1.70 -10.62
N PHE A 261 8.47 -1.78 -9.49
CA PHE A 261 8.97 -2.42 -8.28
C PHE A 261 7.81 -2.93 -7.42
N ALA A 262 7.95 -4.13 -6.88
CA ALA A 262 6.93 -4.77 -6.05
C ALA A 262 7.56 -5.62 -4.94
N VAL A 263 6.83 -5.79 -3.84
CA VAL A 263 7.16 -6.79 -2.82
C VAL A 263 6.76 -8.17 -3.35
N GLN A 264 7.69 -9.10 -3.29
CA GLN A 264 7.51 -10.47 -3.76
C GLN A 264 7.05 -11.35 -2.61
N TYR A 265 6.13 -12.27 -2.90
CA TYR A 265 5.61 -13.22 -1.92
C TYR A 265 5.67 -14.64 -2.47
N ALA A 266 5.84 -15.61 -1.58
CA ALA A 266 5.83 -17.03 -1.88
C ALA A 266 4.98 -17.78 -0.84
N VAL A 267 4.31 -18.86 -1.29
CA VAL A 267 3.61 -19.79 -0.41
C VAL A 267 4.02 -21.21 -0.76
N ASN A 268 3.81 -22.16 0.14
CA ASN A 268 4.23 -23.55 -0.02
C ASN A 268 5.76 -23.69 -0.24
N ASP A 269 6.54 -22.77 0.31
CA ASP A 269 8.00 -22.70 0.20
C ASP A 269 8.75 -23.55 1.23
N GLY A 270 8.00 -24.28 2.08
CA GLY A 270 8.53 -25.15 3.12
C GLY A 270 8.72 -24.50 4.49
N ALA A 271 8.41 -23.21 4.64
CA ALA A 271 8.50 -22.51 5.93
C ALA A 271 7.34 -22.89 6.88
N GLY A 272 6.28 -23.51 6.37
CA GLY A 272 5.06 -23.87 7.12
C GLY A 272 4.01 -22.77 7.11
N ALA A 273 2.75 -23.16 7.11
CA ALA A 273 1.59 -22.30 6.82
C ALA A 273 1.45 -21.01 7.68
N SER A 274 2.07 -20.93 8.83
CA SER A 274 2.09 -19.74 9.69
C SER A 274 3.34 -18.87 9.51
N GLN A 275 4.27 -19.30 8.66
CA GLN A 275 5.59 -18.69 8.44
C GLN A 275 5.97 -18.65 6.96
N ASP A 276 5.06 -19.02 6.05
CA ASP A 276 5.27 -18.86 4.62
C ASP A 276 5.58 -17.40 4.30
N ASN A 277 6.44 -17.15 3.33
CA ASN A 277 6.81 -15.82 2.84
C ASN A 277 5.69 -15.21 1.95
N GLY A 278 4.44 -15.46 2.30
CA GLY A 278 3.27 -14.88 1.64
C GLY A 278 2.89 -13.52 2.19
N ASN A 279 1.94 -12.86 1.54
CA ASN A 279 1.50 -11.51 1.90
C ASN A 279 0.74 -11.50 3.24
N GLN A 280 1.47 -11.39 4.35
CA GLN A 280 0.91 -11.20 5.70
C GLN A 280 0.45 -9.75 5.93
N GLY A 281 0.91 -8.81 5.11
CA GLY A 281 0.54 -7.41 5.19
C GLY A 281 -0.94 -7.16 4.94
N ASP A 282 -1.54 -7.93 4.05
CA ASP A 282 -2.95 -7.80 3.67
C ASP A 282 -3.86 -8.91 4.24
N GLU A 283 -3.36 -9.74 5.18
CA GLU A 283 -4.09 -10.88 5.73
C GLU A 283 -5.45 -10.55 6.38
N LEU A 284 -5.67 -9.29 6.78
CA LEU A 284 -6.93 -8.80 7.36
C LEU A 284 -7.95 -8.32 6.31
N ASN A 285 -7.54 -8.12 5.06
CA ASN A 285 -8.25 -7.31 4.07
C ASN A 285 -9.19 -8.12 3.15
N TYR A 286 -9.54 -9.33 3.54
CA TYR A 286 -10.42 -10.21 2.76
C TYR A 286 -11.86 -10.18 3.26
N PRO A 287 -12.85 -10.48 2.38
CA PRO A 287 -14.24 -10.66 2.78
C PRO A 287 -14.39 -11.66 3.93
N HIS A 288 -15.39 -11.44 4.79
CA HIS A 288 -15.62 -12.18 6.03
C HIS A 288 -16.84 -13.10 5.93
N SER A 289 -17.25 -13.64 7.08
CA SER A 289 -18.48 -14.40 7.29
C SER A 289 -18.61 -15.64 6.40
N ALA A 290 -19.66 -15.74 5.62
CA ALA A 290 -19.92 -16.87 4.72
C ALA A 290 -19.13 -16.79 3.39
N SER A 291 -18.17 -15.87 3.27
CA SER A 291 -17.37 -15.74 2.05
C SER A 291 -16.39 -16.90 1.90
N PRO A 292 -15.97 -17.21 0.67
CA PRO A 292 -14.93 -18.21 0.42
C PRO A 292 -13.54 -17.78 0.94
N PHE A 293 -13.39 -16.52 1.37
CA PHE A 293 -12.12 -15.95 1.85
C PHE A 293 -11.95 -16.00 3.38
N GLY A 294 -13.03 -16.08 4.14
CA GLY A 294 -13.04 -16.42 5.57
C GLY A 294 -12.75 -15.29 6.56
N CYS A 295 -11.82 -14.37 6.33
CA CYS A 295 -11.39 -13.31 7.28
C CYS A 295 -10.73 -12.10 6.59
N CYS A 296 -10.75 -10.90 7.16
CA CYS A 296 -11.33 -10.45 8.42
C CYS A 296 -12.20 -9.20 8.24
N GLY A 297 -12.39 -8.73 7.02
CA GLY A 297 -13.32 -7.66 6.71
C GLY A 297 -12.77 -6.25 6.84
N PHE A 298 -11.46 -6.06 6.76
CA PHE A 298 -10.84 -4.73 6.81
C PHE A 298 -10.63 -4.13 5.42
N TYR A 299 -10.19 -2.88 5.38
CA TYR A 299 -9.81 -2.12 4.18
C TYR A 299 -10.92 -2.16 3.11
N GLN A 300 -12.10 -1.72 3.50
CA GLN A 300 -13.27 -1.72 2.63
C GLN A 300 -13.36 -0.43 1.82
N PRO A 301 -13.48 -0.50 0.48
CA PRO A 301 -13.67 0.69 -0.37
C PRO A 301 -14.76 1.60 0.14
N SER A 302 -14.52 2.91 0.16
CA SER A 302 -15.52 3.88 0.58
C SER A 302 -16.56 4.11 -0.52
N HIS A 303 -17.74 4.59 -0.15
CA HIS A 303 -18.73 5.06 -1.11
C HIS A 303 -18.18 6.19 -1.98
N ASP A 304 -17.34 7.04 -1.40
CA ASP A 304 -16.70 8.16 -2.10
C ASP A 304 -15.78 7.67 -3.23
N LEU A 305 -15.04 6.58 -2.99
CA LEU A 305 -14.25 5.94 -4.03
C LEU A 305 -15.12 5.34 -5.14
N VAL A 306 -16.17 4.61 -4.79
CA VAL A 306 -17.07 3.99 -5.78
C VAL A 306 -17.69 5.06 -6.68
N ASN A 307 -18.12 6.19 -6.09
CA ASN A 307 -18.70 7.32 -6.83
C ASN A 307 -17.69 8.05 -7.74
N ALA A 308 -16.40 7.99 -7.43
CA ALA A 308 -15.37 8.57 -8.30
C ALA A 308 -15.29 7.88 -9.68
N TYR A 309 -15.81 6.68 -9.82
CA TYR A 309 -15.88 5.95 -11.10
C TYR A 309 -17.11 6.28 -11.95
N LEU A 310 -18.00 7.18 -11.49
CA LEU A 310 -19.09 7.68 -12.35
C LEU A 310 -18.52 8.48 -13.52
N THR A 311 -19.08 8.26 -14.71
CA THR A 311 -18.67 8.98 -15.92
C THR A 311 -19.86 9.69 -16.57
N ASP A 312 -19.56 10.71 -17.37
CA ASP A 312 -20.53 11.39 -18.20
C ASP A 312 -20.92 10.55 -19.46
N ALA A 313 -21.75 11.13 -20.32
CA ALA A 313 -22.16 10.48 -21.57
C ALA A 313 -20.99 10.20 -22.54
N ASN A 314 -19.86 10.87 -22.37
CA ASN A 314 -18.65 10.69 -23.17
C ASN A 314 -17.66 9.72 -22.51
N GLY A 315 -17.99 9.17 -21.35
CA GLY A 315 -17.11 8.29 -20.58
C GLY A 315 -15.98 9.02 -19.85
N LEU A 316 -16.08 10.32 -19.66
CA LEU A 316 -15.14 11.09 -18.84
C LEU A 316 -15.59 11.11 -17.36
N PRO A 317 -14.68 11.08 -16.39
CA PRO A 317 -15.04 11.16 -14.97
C PRO A 317 -15.93 12.39 -14.69
N LEU A 318 -17.03 12.18 -13.95
CA LEU A 318 -17.95 13.27 -13.58
C LEU A 318 -17.28 14.32 -12.69
N THR A 319 -16.31 13.91 -11.95
CA THR A 319 -15.62 14.75 -11.00
C THR A 319 -14.25 15.17 -11.53
N THR A 320 -14.21 16.20 -12.33
CA THR A 320 -13.22 17.22 -12.01
C THR A 320 -13.61 17.70 -10.61
N PRO A 321 -12.69 17.75 -9.60
CA PRO A 321 -13.10 18.12 -8.25
C PRO A 321 -13.90 19.40 -8.36
N PRO A 322 -15.19 19.39 -7.97
CA PRO A 322 -15.97 20.57 -8.07
C PRO A 322 -15.34 21.57 -7.13
N SER A 323 -15.18 22.77 -7.60
CA SER A 323 -14.95 23.93 -6.74
C SER A 323 -16.13 24.17 -5.79
N ASP A 324 -17.27 23.50 -6.02
CA ASP A 324 -18.46 23.55 -5.18
C ASP A 324 -18.80 22.11 -4.69
N PRO A 325 -18.71 21.85 -3.39
CA PRO A 325 -19.17 20.59 -2.79
C PRO A 325 -20.61 20.21 -3.15
N ALA A 326 -21.46 21.20 -3.49
CA ALA A 326 -22.82 20.95 -3.93
C ALA A 326 -22.90 20.18 -5.27
N ASP A 327 -21.94 20.38 -6.16
CA ASP A 327 -21.91 19.66 -7.45
C ASP A 327 -21.45 18.21 -7.29
N TYR A 328 -20.69 17.91 -6.25
CA TYR A 328 -20.27 16.56 -5.91
C TYR A 328 -21.42 15.78 -5.26
N VAL A 329 -22.17 16.44 -4.40
CA VAL A 329 -23.31 15.89 -3.68
C VAL A 329 -24.56 15.78 -4.57
N ALA A 330 -24.70 16.64 -5.58
CA ALA A 330 -25.88 16.67 -6.45
C ALA A 330 -26.06 15.40 -7.30
N ASN A 331 -25.00 14.63 -7.52
CA ASN A 331 -25.05 13.39 -8.30
C ASN A 331 -25.17 12.14 -7.42
N VAL A 332 -24.99 12.27 -6.11
CA VAL A 332 -25.12 11.19 -5.13
C VAL A 332 -25.69 11.75 -3.85
N ASP A 333 -26.95 11.51 -3.56
CA ASP A 333 -27.51 11.83 -2.25
C ASP A 333 -26.93 10.86 -1.21
N PRO A 334 -26.09 11.32 -0.27
CA PRO A 334 -25.50 10.44 0.73
C PRO A 334 -26.54 9.88 1.71
N SER A 335 -27.76 10.45 1.74
CA SER A 335 -28.93 9.88 2.43
C SER A 335 -29.71 8.92 1.54
N ASP A 336 -29.50 8.99 0.22
CA ASP A 336 -30.05 8.08 -0.75
C ASP A 336 -29.04 6.96 -1.05
N THR A 337 -28.97 6.01 -0.14
CA THR A 337 -28.22 4.77 -0.32
C THR A 337 -28.63 4.03 -1.59
N VAL A 338 -29.78 4.35 -2.18
CA VAL A 338 -30.26 3.82 -3.46
C VAL A 338 -29.45 4.39 -4.63
N GLY A 339 -28.99 5.65 -4.54
CA GLY A 339 -28.23 6.29 -5.62
C GLY A 339 -26.84 5.70 -5.85
N GLU A 340 -26.32 4.88 -4.94
CA GLU A 340 -24.93 4.42 -4.98
C GLU A 340 -24.67 3.15 -5.76
N ASN A 341 -25.56 2.39 -6.05
CA ASN A 341 -25.65 1.16 -6.81
C ASN A 341 -26.58 0.18 -6.10
N PRO A 342 -27.76 0.00 -6.63
CA PRO A 342 -28.81 -0.78 -5.98
C PRO A 342 -28.45 -2.24 -5.74
N ARG A 343 -27.48 -2.80 -6.46
CA ARG A 343 -26.98 -4.15 -6.21
C ARG A 343 -26.20 -4.26 -4.88
N ASN A 344 -25.83 -3.13 -4.27
CA ASN A 344 -24.94 -3.09 -3.10
C ASN A 344 -25.61 -2.68 -1.80
N ILE A 345 -26.90 -2.38 -1.81
CA ILE A 345 -27.56 -1.87 -0.62
C ILE A 345 -28.09 -3.03 0.20
N PRO A 346 -27.80 -3.04 1.53
CA PRO A 346 -28.43 -3.98 2.43
C PRO A 346 -29.94 -3.81 2.38
N ALA A 347 -30.67 -4.88 2.36
CA ALA A 347 -32.02 -4.83 2.86
C ALA A 347 -31.98 -4.27 4.29
N GLU A 348 -32.89 -3.36 4.65
CA GLU A 348 -33.00 -2.79 6.00
C GLU A 348 -33.12 -3.87 7.09
N ASP A 349 -33.50 -5.09 6.71
CA ASP A 349 -33.71 -6.28 7.56
C ASP A 349 -32.52 -7.26 7.57
N GLY A 350 -31.41 -6.93 6.86
CA GLY A 350 -30.21 -7.77 6.85
C GLY A 350 -30.29 -9.04 6.02
N GLU A 351 -31.40 -9.27 5.31
CA GLU A 351 -31.55 -10.42 4.42
C GLU A 351 -31.08 -10.09 2.99
N ALA A 352 -30.11 -10.85 2.50
CA ALA A 352 -29.65 -10.75 1.13
C ALA A 352 -30.79 -11.06 0.15
N GLY A 353 -31.15 -10.10 -0.70
CA GLY A 353 -31.91 -10.36 -1.91
C GLY A 353 -33.39 -10.06 -1.88
N THR A 354 -33.96 -9.42 -0.85
CA THR A 354 -35.39 -9.08 -0.79
C THR A 354 -35.73 -7.63 -1.12
N SER A 355 -34.75 -6.71 -1.11
CA SER A 355 -34.99 -5.31 -1.49
C SER A 355 -34.93 -5.12 -3.00
N THR A 356 -36.01 -4.63 -3.57
CA THR A 356 -36.12 -4.26 -4.99
C THR A 356 -35.57 -2.84 -5.18
N PHE A 357 -34.24 -2.67 -5.17
CA PHE A 357 -33.65 -1.41 -5.59
C PHE A 357 -33.55 -1.35 -7.12
N PRO A 358 -33.73 -0.19 -7.73
CA PRO A 358 -33.48 -0.03 -9.14
C PRO A 358 -32.00 -0.26 -9.43
N GLU A 359 -31.71 -1.01 -10.48
CA GLU A 359 -30.34 -1.25 -10.92
C GLU A 359 -29.64 0.06 -11.28
N GLU A 360 -28.33 0.18 -10.96
CA GLU A 360 -27.53 1.32 -11.34
C GLU A 360 -27.45 1.41 -12.89
N THR A 361 -27.95 2.49 -13.42
CA THR A 361 -28.02 2.72 -14.86
C THR A 361 -27.10 3.81 -15.35
N ARG A 362 -26.45 4.55 -14.42
CA ARG A 362 -25.48 5.58 -14.80
C ARG A 362 -24.22 4.97 -15.39
N ASN A 363 -23.53 5.75 -16.18
CA ASN A 363 -22.28 5.35 -16.81
C ASN A 363 -21.17 5.20 -15.75
N LEU A 364 -20.40 4.12 -15.87
CA LEU A 364 -19.32 3.77 -14.94
C LEU A 364 -18.01 3.52 -15.71
N ASP A 365 -16.90 3.99 -15.16
CA ASP A 365 -15.58 3.58 -15.63
C ASP A 365 -15.40 2.07 -15.38
N PRO A 366 -15.04 1.26 -16.40
CA PRO A 366 -14.96 -0.19 -16.26
C PRO A 366 -13.93 -0.68 -15.24
N ARG A 367 -12.97 0.16 -14.83
CA ARG A 367 -12.03 -0.16 -13.76
C ARG A 367 -12.69 -0.31 -12.39
N LEU A 368 -13.91 0.23 -12.20
CA LEU A 368 -14.64 0.07 -10.95
C LEU A 368 -14.73 -1.41 -10.55
N ASP A 369 -15.22 -2.25 -11.44
CA ASP A 369 -15.50 -3.65 -11.13
C ASP A 369 -14.27 -4.57 -11.21
N TRP A 370 -13.11 -4.00 -11.54
CA TRP A 370 -11.79 -4.60 -11.34
C TRP A 370 -11.09 -4.12 -10.05
N THR A 371 -11.54 -2.99 -9.49
CA THR A 371 -11.01 -2.43 -8.25
C THR A 371 -11.85 -2.85 -7.05
N VAL A 372 -13.18 -2.86 -7.21
CA VAL A 372 -14.15 -3.03 -6.14
C VAL A 372 -15.04 -4.25 -6.41
N ALA A 373 -15.11 -5.16 -5.45
CA ALA A 373 -16.09 -6.22 -5.42
C ALA A 373 -17.39 -5.67 -4.85
N ARG A 374 -18.47 -5.76 -5.63
CA ARG A 374 -19.80 -5.20 -5.33
C ARG A 374 -20.89 -6.27 -5.42
N THR A 375 -21.90 -6.19 -4.56
CA THR A 375 -23.03 -7.14 -4.55
C THR A 375 -23.69 -7.21 -5.93
N GLY A 376 -23.94 -8.44 -6.40
CA GLY A 376 -24.57 -8.72 -7.69
C GLY A 376 -23.67 -8.54 -8.91
N ILE A 377 -22.39 -8.24 -8.72
CA ILE A 377 -21.39 -8.20 -9.79
C ILE A 377 -20.53 -9.46 -9.70
N PRO A 378 -20.23 -10.13 -10.81
CA PRO A 378 -19.43 -11.35 -10.81
C PRO A 378 -18.05 -11.17 -10.19
N LEU A 379 -17.70 -12.06 -9.27
CA LEU A 379 -16.38 -12.17 -8.67
C LEU A 379 -15.62 -13.32 -9.32
N PHE A 380 -15.00 -13.06 -10.45
CA PHE A 380 -14.29 -14.06 -11.26
C PHE A 380 -15.21 -15.26 -11.61
N ASP A 381 -14.81 -16.46 -11.27
CA ASP A 381 -15.53 -17.73 -11.46
C ASP A 381 -16.35 -18.17 -10.21
N ARG A 382 -16.46 -17.27 -9.20
CA ARG A 382 -17.17 -17.56 -7.91
C ARG A 382 -18.65 -17.18 -7.91
N GLY A 383 -19.20 -16.77 -9.07
CA GLY A 383 -20.53 -16.16 -9.14
C GLY A 383 -20.55 -14.72 -8.62
N ASP A 384 -21.73 -14.21 -8.30
CA ASP A 384 -21.90 -12.83 -7.88
C ASP A 384 -21.38 -12.61 -6.46
N PHE A 385 -20.72 -11.47 -6.24
CA PHE A 385 -20.38 -11.02 -4.91
C PHE A 385 -21.63 -10.79 -4.07
N MET A 386 -21.65 -11.24 -2.82
CA MET A 386 -22.81 -11.17 -1.93
C MET A 386 -22.57 -10.21 -0.77
N LEU A 387 -23.59 -9.40 -0.41
CA LEU A 387 -23.53 -8.51 0.74
C LEU A 387 -23.24 -9.25 2.05
N THR A 388 -23.75 -10.48 2.20
CA THR A 388 -23.52 -11.33 3.38
C THR A 388 -22.05 -11.66 3.62
N TRP A 389 -21.17 -11.36 2.68
CA TRP A 389 -19.72 -11.47 2.83
C TRP A 389 -19.08 -10.25 3.52
N ALA A 390 -19.82 -9.13 3.61
CA ALA A 390 -19.43 -8.00 4.44
C ALA A 390 -19.73 -8.29 5.91
N ARG A 391 -18.74 -8.09 6.78
CA ARG A 391 -18.85 -8.42 8.21
C ARG A 391 -19.85 -7.54 8.93
N ASP A 392 -19.80 -6.25 8.68
CA ASP A 392 -20.69 -5.23 9.23
C ASP A 392 -20.83 -4.09 8.19
N PRO A 393 -21.80 -4.21 7.27
CA PRO A 393 -22.00 -3.20 6.23
C PRO A 393 -22.32 -1.80 6.79
N ALA A 394 -22.97 -1.73 7.96
CA ALA A 394 -23.30 -0.46 8.59
C ALA A 394 -22.04 0.27 9.12
N ALA A 395 -21.03 -0.46 9.55
CA ALA A 395 -19.76 0.09 10.00
C ALA A 395 -18.75 0.23 8.86
N GLY A 396 -18.51 -0.83 8.09
CA GLY A 396 -17.42 -0.93 7.12
C GLY A 396 -17.83 -0.74 5.66
N GLY A 397 -19.11 -0.62 5.36
CA GLY A 397 -19.58 -0.57 3.98
C GLY A 397 -19.79 -1.94 3.33
N PRO A 398 -20.39 -1.96 2.13
CA PRO A 398 -20.77 -3.20 1.45
C PRO A 398 -19.72 -3.71 0.46
N TYR A 399 -18.56 -3.07 0.36
CA TYR A 399 -17.58 -3.30 -0.70
C TYR A 399 -16.32 -3.97 -0.19
N TYR A 400 -15.56 -4.61 -1.12
CA TYR A 400 -14.21 -5.09 -0.85
C TYR A 400 -13.25 -4.76 -2.00
N SER A 401 -11.95 -4.72 -1.73
CA SER A 401 -10.95 -4.56 -2.77
C SER A 401 -10.85 -5.83 -3.61
N LYS A 402 -11.23 -5.75 -4.89
CA LYS A 402 -11.08 -6.87 -5.83
C LYS A 402 -9.64 -7.10 -6.25
N LYS A 403 -8.78 -6.09 -6.09
CA LYS A 403 -7.33 -6.19 -6.39
C LYS A 403 -6.59 -7.19 -5.50
N LEU A 404 -7.15 -7.55 -4.36
CA LEU A 404 -6.56 -8.53 -3.42
C LEU A 404 -7.14 -9.94 -3.59
N LEU A 405 -8.16 -10.12 -4.45
CA LEU A 405 -8.93 -11.37 -4.56
C LEU A 405 -8.49 -12.17 -5.79
N TRP A 406 -8.81 -13.45 -5.78
CA TRP A 406 -8.45 -14.41 -6.84
C TRP A 406 -9.64 -15.31 -7.20
N SER A 407 -9.54 -15.99 -8.35
CA SER A 407 -10.53 -16.95 -8.85
C SER A 407 -10.60 -18.20 -7.97
N GLU A 408 -11.71 -18.95 -8.02
CA GLU A 408 -11.83 -20.24 -7.34
C GLU A 408 -10.84 -21.27 -7.90
N ALA A 409 -10.62 -21.23 -9.20
CA ALA A 409 -9.65 -22.10 -9.87
C ALA A 409 -8.20 -21.90 -9.34
N ASP A 410 -7.91 -20.71 -8.76
CA ASP A 410 -6.58 -20.35 -8.28
C ASP A 410 -6.39 -20.61 -6.76
N ASP A 411 -7.42 -21.04 -6.02
CA ASP A 411 -7.37 -21.17 -4.55
C ASP A 411 -6.12 -21.92 -4.02
N GLY A 412 -5.70 -22.97 -4.67
CA GLY A 412 -4.54 -23.78 -4.26
C GLY A 412 -3.17 -23.20 -4.66
N LEU A 413 -3.16 -22.18 -5.53
CA LEU A 413 -1.97 -21.56 -6.09
C LEU A 413 -1.75 -20.13 -5.58
N ALA A 414 -2.83 -19.38 -5.42
CA ALA A 414 -2.79 -17.97 -5.06
C ALA A 414 -2.59 -17.73 -3.56
N ARG A 415 -2.81 -18.74 -2.70
CA ARG A 415 -2.79 -18.55 -1.25
C ARG A 415 -2.54 -19.83 -0.46
N VAL A 416 -2.21 -19.67 0.83
CA VAL A 416 -2.35 -20.67 1.88
C VAL A 416 -3.21 -20.14 3.02
N ALA A 417 -3.77 -21.06 3.83
CA ALA A 417 -4.44 -20.69 5.06
C ALA A 417 -3.42 -20.52 6.18
N GLY A 418 -3.42 -19.38 6.83
CA GLY A 418 -2.61 -19.13 8.02
C GLY A 418 -3.13 -19.83 9.28
N GLY A 419 -2.40 -19.70 10.38
CA GLY A 419 -2.60 -20.47 11.62
C GLY A 419 -3.95 -20.24 12.33
N TRP A 420 -4.66 -19.15 12.04
CA TRP A 420 -5.99 -18.84 12.59
C TRP A 420 -7.06 -18.68 11.49
N GLY A 421 -6.77 -19.18 10.28
CA GLY A 421 -7.71 -19.26 9.17
C GLY A 421 -7.73 -18.04 8.25
N GLN A 422 -6.80 -17.10 8.42
CA GLN A 422 -6.61 -15.98 7.49
C GLN A 422 -6.02 -16.46 6.16
N ASN A 423 -6.15 -15.63 5.13
CA ASN A 423 -5.48 -15.87 3.87
C ASN A 423 -4.10 -15.23 3.85
N ILE A 424 -3.13 -15.96 3.35
CA ILE A 424 -1.79 -15.47 3.04
C ILE A 424 -1.59 -15.70 1.55
N SER A 425 -1.59 -14.62 0.74
CA SER A 425 -1.59 -14.70 -0.72
C SER A 425 -0.19 -14.54 -1.31
N VAL A 426 -0.05 -14.89 -2.59
CA VAL A 426 1.15 -14.62 -3.40
C VAL A 426 0.97 -13.44 -4.34
N ILE A 427 -0.16 -12.72 -4.27
CA ILE A 427 -0.36 -11.52 -5.07
C ILE A 427 0.64 -10.47 -4.60
N GLN A 428 1.51 -10.03 -5.50
CA GLN A 428 2.54 -9.02 -5.19
C GLN A 428 1.92 -7.69 -4.77
N THR A 429 2.58 -6.98 -3.86
CA THR A 429 2.26 -5.59 -3.56
C THR A 429 3.05 -4.68 -4.48
N ASN A 430 2.38 -4.10 -5.47
CA ASN A 430 3.00 -3.13 -6.37
C ASN A 430 3.35 -1.84 -5.60
N LEU A 431 4.62 -1.46 -5.58
CA LEU A 431 5.11 -0.23 -4.94
C LEU A 431 5.25 0.93 -5.93
N ILE A 432 5.56 0.62 -7.18
CA ILE A 432 5.52 1.53 -8.32
C ILE A 432 5.09 0.73 -9.55
N ARG A 433 4.09 1.24 -10.29
CA ARG A 433 3.69 0.74 -11.60
C ARG A 433 4.04 1.75 -12.70
N PHE A 434 4.19 1.29 -13.93
CA PHE A 434 4.52 2.16 -15.06
C PHE A 434 3.42 3.20 -15.35
N SER A 435 2.16 2.89 -15.07
CA SER A 435 1.06 3.86 -15.13
C SER A 435 1.30 5.07 -14.21
N GLU A 436 1.90 4.87 -13.02
CA GLU A 436 2.27 5.97 -12.12
C GLU A 436 3.38 6.85 -12.71
N VAL A 437 4.39 6.23 -13.33
CA VAL A 437 5.47 6.96 -14.02
C VAL A 437 4.89 7.88 -15.10
N LEU A 438 3.93 7.38 -15.89
CA LEU A 438 3.23 8.17 -16.91
C LEU A 438 2.44 9.34 -16.29
N LEU A 439 1.71 9.10 -15.21
CA LEU A 439 0.87 10.12 -14.56
C LEU A 439 1.71 11.16 -13.79
N TRP A 440 2.83 10.79 -13.19
CA TRP A 440 3.77 11.77 -12.62
C TRP A 440 4.39 12.64 -13.71
N ARG A 441 4.74 12.05 -14.86
CA ARG A 441 5.25 12.84 -15.99
C ARG A 441 4.16 13.75 -16.58
N ALA A 442 2.89 13.32 -16.58
CA ALA A 442 1.76 14.15 -16.96
C ALA A 442 1.57 15.34 -16.02
N GLU A 443 1.67 15.12 -14.68
CA GLU A 443 1.61 16.18 -13.67
C GLU A 443 2.68 17.25 -13.92
N ILE A 444 3.92 16.85 -14.20
CA ILE A 444 5.01 17.76 -14.54
C ILE A 444 4.69 18.53 -15.84
N ALA A 445 4.15 17.86 -16.86
CA ALA A 445 3.79 18.52 -18.11
C ALA A 445 2.73 19.61 -17.91
N VAL A 446 1.73 19.35 -17.05
CA VAL A 446 0.74 20.38 -16.71
C VAL A 446 1.41 21.58 -16.01
N SER A 447 2.33 21.33 -15.08
CA SER A 447 3.05 22.41 -14.38
C SER A 447 3.90 23.29 -15.31
N GLU A 448 4.36 22.69 -16.42
CA GLU A 448 5.11 23.37 -17.49
C GLU A 448 4.19 24.00 -18.56
N SER A 449 2.87 23.88 -18.41
CA SER A 449 1.87 24.31 -19.41
C SER A 449 1.96 23.52 -20.73
N ASP A 450 2.58 22.34 -20.73
CA ASP A 450 2.62 21.42 -21.86
C ASP A 450 1.39 20.49 -21.81
N LEU A 451 0.22 21.06 -22.10
CA LEU A 451 -1.05 20.35 -22.00
C LEU A 451 -1.16 19.21 -23.03
N GLY A 452 -0.44 19.32 -24.16
CA GLY A 452 -0.43 18.27 -25.18
C GLY A 452 0.25 16.99 -24.70
N THR A 453 1.42 17.10 -24.08
CA THR A 453 2.11 15.96 -23.47
C THR A 453 1.29 15.38 -22.30
N ALA A 454 0.72 16.23 -21.44
CA ALA A 454 -0.12 15.79 -20.35
C ALA A 454 -1.33 14.97 -20.84
N LEU A 455 -2.05 15.49 -21.83
CA LEU A 455 -3.18 14.82 -22.47
C LEU A 455 -2.81 13.44 -23.02
N GLY A 456 -1.72 13.36 -23.80
CA GLY A 456 -1.28 12.10 -24.39
C GLY A 456 -0.90 11.04 -23.35
N LEU A 457 -0.30 11.44 -22.22
CA LEU A 457 0.08 10.51 -21.15
C LEU A 457 -1.14 10.02 -20.35
N VAL A 458 -2.10 10.90 -20.05
CA VAL A 458 -3.35 10.52 -19.39
C VAL A 458 -4.15 9.58 -20.28
N ASP A 459 -4.34 9.93 -21.55
CA ASP A 459 -5.09 9.10 -22.49
C ASP A 459 -4.42 7.74 -22.73
N ARG A 460 -3.09 7.68 -22.74
CA ARG A 460 -2.35 6.41 -22.81
C ARG A 460 -2.71 5.45 -21.66
N VAL A 461 -2.90 5.95 -20.44
CA VAL A 461 -3.34 5.12 -19.29
C VAL A 461 -4.80 4.70 -19.47
N ARG A 462 -5.66 5.57 -19.98
CA ARG A 462 -7.09 5.30 -20.20
C ARG A 462 -7.36 4.31 -21.32
N GLU A 463 -6.58 4.37 -22.40
CA GLU A 463 -6.79 3.67 -23.68
C GLU A 463 -6.97 2.16 -23.51
N ARG A 464 -6.19 1.49 -22.62
CA ARG A 464 -6.31 0.05 -22.38
C ARG A 464 -7.69 -0.37 -21.84
N ASN A 465 -8.43 0.55 -21.23
CA ASN A 465 -9.73 0.29 -20.63
C ASN A 465 -10.90 0.57 -21.60
N VAL A 466 -10.62 1.12 -22.79
CA VAL A 466 -11.62 1.38 -23.83
C VAL A 466 -12.10 0.09 -24.49
N ASP A 467 -11.26 -0.93 -24.55
CA ASP A 467 -11.63 -2.22 -25.15
C ASP A 467 -12.66 -2.98 -24.30
N PRO A 468 -13.90 -3.17 -24.82
CA PRO A 468 -14.96 -3.85 -24.07
C PRO A 468 -14.64 -5.32 -23.73
N THR A 469 -13.66 -5.94 -24.38
CA THR A 469 -13.25 -7.32 -24.05
C THR A 469 -12.58 -7.41 -22.70
N ASN A 470 -12.05 -6.29 -22.17
CA ASN A 470 -11.43 -6.18 -20.85
C ASN A 470 -12.41 -5.81 -19.74
N TRP A 471 -13.69 -5.61 -20.04
CA TRP A 471 -14.70 -5.24 -19.05
C TRP A 471 -15.25 -6.47 -18.33
N VAL A 472 -15.66 -6.30 -17.08
CA VAL A 472 -16.31 -7.37 -16.32
C VAL A 472 -17.62 -7.76 -17.01
N LYS A 473 -17.81 -9.06 -17.20
CA LYS A 473 -19.01 -9.62 -17.82
C LYS A 473 -19.88 -10.26 -16.74
N GLU A 474 -21.18 -10.34 -17.05
CA GLU A 474 -22.10 -11.21 -16.31
C GLU A 474 -21.65 -12.68 -16.39
N ASN A 475 -22.29 -13.54 -15.61
CA ASN A 475 -21.95 -14.97 -15.59
C ASN A 475 -22.19 -15.68 -16.93
N ASP A 476 -22.80 -15.01 -17.92
CA ASP A 476 -22.92 -15.50 -19.29
C ASP A 476 -21.64 -15.31 -20.12
N GLY A 477 -20.67 -14.54 -19.60
CA GLY A 477 -19.39 -14.21 -20.27
C GLY A 477 -19.53 -13.26 -21.47
N ILE A 478 -20.69 -12.70 -21.72
CA ILE A 478 -21.01 -11.88 -22.91
C ILE A 478 -21.54 -10.50 -22.51
N THR A 479 -22.56 -10.45 -21.67
CA THR A 479 -23.19 -9.20 -21.22
C THR A 479 -22.27 -8.44 -20.27
N ASN A 480 -22.19 -7.13 -20.42
CA ASN A 480 -21.43 -6.31 -19.46
C ASN A 480 -22.13 -6.31 -18.11
N ALA A 481 -21.37 -6.48 -17.02
CA ALA A 481 -21.91 -6.54 -15.67
C ALA A 481 -22.48 -5.20 -15.16
N ALA A 482 -22.18 -4.09 -15.83
CA ALA A 482 -22.73 -2.77 -15.55
C ALA A 482 -22.73 -1.90 -16.82
N ASN A 483 -23.29 -0.71 -16.72
CA ASN A 483 -23.32 0.25 -17.84
C ASN A 483 -21.96 0.96 -17.96
N TYR A 484 -20.96 0.26 -18.49
CA TYR A 484 -19.62 0.81 -18.63
C TYR A 484 -19.52 1.80 -19.77
N ALA A 485 -18.87 2.95 -19.48
CA ALA A 485 -18.53 3.97 -20.45
C ALA A 485 -17.20 4.63 -20.05
N ILE A 486 -16.23 4.57 -20.93
CA ILE A 486 -14.94 5.24 -20.78
C ILE A 486 -14.55 5.88 -22.11
N GLY A 487 -14.10 7.14 -22.08
CA GLY A 487 -13.64 7.89 -23.24
C GLY A 487 -12.25 8.49 -23.03
N LEU A 488 -11.62 8.88 -24.13
CA LEU A 488 -10.37 9.62 -24.13
C LEU A 488 -10.65 11.12 -24.08
N TYR A 489 -9.83 11.86 -23.38
CA TYR A 489 -9.95 13.32 -23.33
C TYR A 489 -9.69 13.95 -24.69
N ALA A 490 -8.77 13.38 -25.50
CA ALA A 490 -8.49 13.87 -26.85
C ALA A 490 -9.72 13.85 -27.76
N ASP A 491 -10.57 12.83 -27.65
CA ASP A 491 -11.79 12.69 -28.44
C ASP A 491 -12.90 13.66 -27.96
N ASN A 492 -12.74 14.26 -26.79
CA ASN A 492 -13.73 15.10 -26.12
C ASN A 492 -13.27 16.56 -25.94
N GLY A 493 -12.42 17.05 -26.82
CA GLY A 493 -11.97 18.44 -26.83
C GLY A 493 -10.66 18.70 -26.11
N GLY A 494 -10.04 17.68 -25.53
CA GLY A 494 -8.74 17.77 -24.86
C GLY A 494 -8.78 18.53 -23.53
N PHE A 495 -7.63 19.08 -23.15
CA PHE A 495 -7.50 19.90 -21.94
C PHE A 495 -7.62 21.38 -22.28
N PRO A 496 -8.71 22.07 -21.88
CA PRO A 496 -8.94 23.47 -22.21
C PRO A 496 -7.97 24.42 -21.49
N ASP A 497 -7.52 24.05 -20.30
CA ASP A 497 -6.59 24.85 -19.48
C ASP A 497 -5.83 23.97 -18.48
N ALA A 498 -4.85 24.57 -17.79
CA ALA A 498 -3.99 23.85 -16.84
C ALA A 498 -4.74 23.39 -15.58
N THR A 499 -5.78 24.08 -15.15
CA THR A 499 -6.58 23.70 -13.98
C THR A 499 -7.36 22.43 -14.29
N PHE A 500 -8.05 22.41 -15.41
CA PHE A 500 -8.75 21.20 -15.88
C PHE A 500 -7.77 20.02 -16.06
N ALA A 501 -6.63 20.27 -16.71
CA ALA A 501 -5.61 19.26 -16.94
C ALA A 501 -5.09 18.66 -15.62
N MET A 502 -4.79 19.48 -14.62
CA MET A 502 -4.31 19.00 -13.32
C MET A 502 -5.38 18.16 -12.60
N ASN A 503 -6.64 18.61 -12.65
CA ASN A 503 -7.75 17.86 -12.09
C ASN A 503 -7.93 16.50 -12.77
N ALA A 504 -7.80 16.46 -14.10
CA ALA A 504 -7.84 15.22 -14.86
C ALA A 504 -6.69 14.27 -14.48
N VAL A 505 -5.46 14.76 -14.34
CA VAL A 505 -4.30 13.97 -13.89
C VAL A 505 -4.51 13.43 -12.48
N VAL A 506 -4.97 14.26 -11.54
CA VAL A 506 -5.22 13.85 -10.15
C VAL A 506 -6.34 12.80 -10.07
N MET A 507 -7.39 12.97 -10.87
CA MET A 507 -8.48 12.01 -10.93
C MET A 507 -8.01 10.70 -11.57
N GLU A 508 -7.29 10.74 -12.67
CA GLU A 508 -6.78 9.54 -13.33
C GLU A 508 -5.82 8.77 -12.41
N TYR A 509 -4.95 9.48 -11.66
CA TYR A 509 -4.10 8.85 -10.65
C TYR A 509 -4.93 8.17 -9.57
N ARG A 510 -6.00 8.81 -9.08
CA ARG A 510 -6.94 8.21 -8.11
C ARG A 510 -7.58 6.93 -8.65
N LEU A 511 -8.18 6.97 -9.85
CA LEU A 511 -8.89 5.82 -10.42
C LEU A 511 -7.94 4.66 -10.73
N GLU A 512 -6.73 4.97 -11.16
CA GLU A 512 -5.72 3.99 -11.54
C GLU A 512 -5.12 3.28 -10.32
N THR A 513 -4.79 4.03 -9.26
CA THR A 513 -4.09 3.52 -8.08
C THR A 513 -4.99 3.25 -6.87
N ALA A 514 -6.31 3.33 -7.06
CA ALA A 514 -7.28 3.10 -6.00
C ALA A 514 -7.05 1.77 -5.27
N MET A 515 -7.19 1.76 -3.97
CA MET A 515 -6.97 0.60 -3.08
C MET A 515 -5.52 0.05 -3.10
N GLU A 516 -4.55 0.89 -3.48
CA GLU A 516 -3.11 0.55 -3.41
C GLU A 516 -2.37 1.35 -2.32
N GLY A 517 -3.10 1.98 -1.39
CA GLY A 517 -2.56 2.65 -0.21
C GLY A 517 -1.73 3.90 -0.47
N ARG A 518 -1.93 4.58 -1.60
CA ARG A 518 -1.15 5.77 -1.99
C ARG A 518 -1.85 7.08 -1.69
N ARG A 519 -3.18 7.05 -1.63
CA ARG A 519 -4.04 8.23 -1.72
C ARG A 519 -3.73 9.30 -0.68
N PHE A 520 -3.64 8.97 0.61
CA PHE A 520 -3.36 9.95 1.66
C PHE A 520 -2.06 10.72 1.40
N PHE A 521 -1.00 10.00 1.10
CA PHE A 521 0.31 10.59 0.85
C PHE A 521 0.34 11.44 -0.42
N ASP A 522 -0.41 11.04 -1.46
CA ASP A 522 -0.56 11.84 -2.68
C ASP A 522 -1.32 13.14 -2.41
N LEU A 523 -2.40 13.10 -1.64
CA LEU A 523 -3.14 14.30 -1.23
C LEU A 523 -2.28 15.27 -0.40
N VAL A 524 -1.48 14.73 0.52
CA VAL A 524 -0.60 15.52 1.39
C VAL A 524 0.51 16.20 0.57
N ARG A 525 1.23 15.46 -0.29
CA ARG A 525 2.30 16.05 -1.11
C ARG A 525 1.80 17.15 -2.05
N ARG A 526 0.56 17.03 -2.54
CA ARG A 526 -0.09 18.03 -3.40
C ARG A 526 -0.66 19.22 -2.62
N GLY A 527 -0.71 19.16 -1.29
CA GLY A 527 -1.29 20.20 -0.45
C GLY A 527 -2.82 20.30 -0.49
N ILE A 528 -3.52 19.28 -1.02
CA ILE A 528 -4.98 19.24 -1.18
C ILE A 528 -5.69 18.35 -0.14
N ALA A 529 -4.96 17.75 0.78
CA ALA A 529 -5.52 16.82 1.76
C ALA A 529 -6.68 17.42 2.56
N LYS A 530 -6.53 18.66 3.04
CA LYS A 530 -7.60 19.30 3.83
C LYS A 530 -8.91 19.44 3.06
N GLU A 531 -8.84 19.94 1.84
CA GLU A 531 -10.03 20.18 1.01
C GLU A 531 -10.74 18.84 0.70
N VAL A 532 -9.98 17.85 0.25
CA VAL A 532 -10.51 16.56 -0.15
C VAL A 532 -11.08 15.80 1.05
N LEU A 533 -10.34 15.72 2.16
CA LEU A 533 -10.75 14.93 3.33
C LEU A 533 -11.89 15.58 4.13
N ASP A 534 -11.94 16.91 4.24
CA ASP A 534 -13.10 17.60 4.80
C ASP A 534 -14.36 17.39 3.92
N GLY A 535 -14.19 17.40 2.59
CA GLY A 535 -15.26 17.05 1.66
C GLY A 535 -15.74 15.60 1.85
N TYR A 536 -14.80 14.66 1.96
CA TYR A 536 -15.10 13.26 2.23
C TYR A 536 -15.89 13.06 3.52
N THR A 537 -15.42 13.59 4.66
CA THR A 537 -16.11 13.44 5.94
C THR A 537 -17.48 14.10 5.93
N SER A 538 -17.62 15.25 5.25
CA SER A 538 -18.91 15.94 5.08
C SER A 538 -19.93 15.09 4.31
N ARG A 539 -19.51 14.41 3.24
CA ARG A 539 -20.39 13.54 2.45
C ARG A 539 -20.72 12.23 3.17
N ASN A 540 -19.84 11.76 4.07
CA ASN A 540 -20.00 10.49 4.78
C ASN A 540 -20.52 10.62 6.22
N GLN A 541 -21.24 11.71 6.55
CA GLN A 541 -21.81 11.95 7.89
C GLN A 541 -22.84 10.91 8.32
N PHE A 542 -23.42 10.16 7.41
CA PHE A 542 -24.27 9.01 7.72
C PHE A 542 -23.49 7.91 8.48
N ARG A 543 -22.17 7.87 8.38
CA ARG A 543 -21.29 7.11 9.25
C ARG A 543 -21.10 7.87 10.56
N SER A 544 -21.70 7.40 11.65
CA SER A 544 -21.76 8.13 12.93
C SER A 544 -20.38 8.54 13.46
N TYR A 545 -19.33 7.73 13.20
CA TYR A 545 -17.97 8.02 13.63
C TYR A 545 -17.24 9.08 12.79
N LEU A 546 -17.75 9.41 11.58
CA LEU A 546 -17.25 10.50 10.74
C LEU A 546 -18.00 11.81 10.96
N ASN A 547 -19.09 11.79 11.72
CA ASN A 547 -19.90 12.99 11.95
C ASN A 547 -19.12 14.06 12.74
N GLY A 548 -18.95 15.23 12.14
CA GLY A 548 -18.21 16.34 12.73
C GLY A 548 -16.68 16.20 12.67
N VAL A 549 -16.15 15.16 12.04
CA VAL A 549 -14.72 14.99 11.81
C VAL A 549 -14.25 15.96 10.73
N THR A 550 -13.12 16.60 10.97
CA THR A 550 -12.42 17.47 10.01
C THR A 550 -10.93 17.12 10.00
N PHE A 551 -10.27 17.33 8.87
CA PHE A 551 -8.84 17.08 8.74
C PHE A 551 -7.99 18.28 9.22
N PRO A 552 -7.25 18.15 10.33
CA PRO A 552 -6.32 19.19 10.76
C PRO A 552 -5.09 19.20 9.83
N PRO A 553 -4.64 20.38 9.32
CA PRO A 553 -3.49 20.43 8.42
C PRO A 553 -2.20 19.84 9.00
N THR A 554 -2.04 19.86 10.32
CA THR A 554 -0.88 19.27 11.01
C THR A 554 -0.88 17.74 10.95
N ARG A 555 -2.00 17.11 10.63
CA ARG A 555 -2.15 15.65 10.51
C ARG A 555 -1.74 15.09 9.14
N GLY A 556 -1.08 15.88 8.31
CA GLY A 556 -0.42 15.39 7.09
C GLY A 556 0.76 14.47 7.35
N ILE A 557 1.17 14.33 8.62
CA ILE A 557 2.21 13.42 9.10
C ILE A 557 1.73 12.67 10.34
N TYR A 558 2.34 11.53 10.59
CA TYR A 558 2.07 10.74 11.80
C TYR A 558 3.01 11.14 12.95
N PRO A 559 2.57 10.98 14.22
CA PRO A 559 3.45 11.20 15.36
C PRO A 559 4.59 10.20 15.39
N ILE A 560 5.75 10.61 15.90
CA ILE A 560 6.80 9.67 16.28
C ILE A 560 6.29 8.87 17.48
N PRO A 561 6.52 7.54 17.54
CA PRO A 561 6.06 6.74 18.68
C PRO A 561 6.56 7.32 20.01
N GLN A 562 5.67 7.49 20.98
CA GLN A 562 6.02 8.13 22.25
C GLN A 562 7.16 7.40 22.98
N GLU A 563 7.18 6.08 22.92
CA GLU A 563 8.26 5.26 23.48
C GLU A 563 9.64 5.61 22.90
N VAL A 564 9.71 5.90 21.59
CA VAL A 564 10.96 6.30 20.94
C VAL A 564 11.43 7.66 21.43
N VAL A 565 10.50 8.61 21.57
CA VAL A 565 10.82 9.95 22.11
C VAL A 565 11.31 9.88 23.55
N ASP A 566 10.66 9.07 24.38
CA ASP A 566 11.00 8.90 25.79
C ASP A 566 12.36 8.24 25.98
N LEU A 567 12.66 7.19 25.19
CA LEU A 567 13.93 6.47 25.27
C LEU A 567 15.11 7.25 24.68
N ALA A 568 14.86 8.14 23.73
CA ALA A 568 15.90 8.91 23.08
C ALA A 568 16.48 10.05 23.94
N ALA A 569 16.00 10.26 25.16
CA ALA A 569 16.52 11.24 26.12
C ALA A 569 16.71 12.67 25.55
N GLY A 570 15.83 13.09 24.65
CA GLY A 570 15.84 14.41 24.02
C GLY A 570 16.59 14.48 22.68
N VAL A 571 17.22 13.40 22.23
CA VAL A 571 17.84 13.34 20.89
C VAL A 571 16.76 13.32 19.80
N ILE A 572 15.71 12.52 20.00
CA ILE A 572 14.54 12.49 19.11
C ILE A 572 13.43 13.36 19.72
N GLN A 573 12.93 14.28 18.93
CA GLN A 573 11.85 15.20 19.30
C GLN A 573 10.57 14.86 18.57
N GLN A 574 9.44 14.99 19.28
CA GLN A 574 8.13 14.76 18.69
C GLN A 574 7.82 15.77 17.59
N ASN A 575 7.14 15.32 16.55
CA ASN A 575 6.59 16.18 15.51
C ASN A 575 5.49 17.10 16.06
N THR A 576 5.32 18.27 15.46
CA THR A 576 4.09 19.05 15.59
C THR A 576 3.05 18.44 14.65
N TYR A 577 2.05 17.75 15.21
CA TYR A 577 1.04 17.01 14.45
C TYR A 577 -0.37 17.22 15.00
#